data_7f85a90304e8a6331fe7f56bb9f01750
#
_entry.id   7f85a90304e8a6331fe7f56bb9f01750
#
_cell.length_a   1.000
_cell.length_b   1.000
_cell.length_c   1.000
_cell.angle_alpha   90.00
_cell.angle_beta   90.00
_cell.angle_gamma   90.00
#
_symmetry.space_group_name_H-M   'P 1'
#
loop_
_entity.id
_entity.type
_entity.pdbx_description
1 polymer ?
#
loop_
_entity_poly.entity_id
_entity_poly.type
_entity_poly.pdbx_seq_one_letter_code
_entity_poly.pdbx_strand_id
1 'polypeptide(L)'
;MNAPYFNQIDGAALAAAYPLGDDFTEGVGRISRDALRALQEERFRRIVARAWQIPFYQRLWGAAGLAPGDIAGLDDIEKIPVFDKADLMASIEAAPPLGDFHGIESAPEVRPIVHTTSGTTGAPQTLIFLIVGDHSYFK
;
A
#
# COMPACT_ATOMS: atom_id res chain seq x y z
N MET A 1 16.35 -14.04 -19.37
CA MET A 1 17.08 -13.72 -18.12
C MET A 1 16.42 -12.49 -17.54
N ASN A 2 15.76 -12.60 -16.39
CA ASN A 2 15.07 -11.43 -15.81
C ASN A 2 16.13 -10.45 -15.29
N ALA A 3 15.96 -9.16 -15.61
CA ALA A 3 16.86 -8.10 -15.14
C ALA A 3 16.99 -8.16 -13.60
N PRO A 4 18.19 -7.85 -13.06
CA PRO A 4 18.36 -7.70 -11.62
C PRO A 4 17.35 -6.71 -11.06
N TYR A 5 16.91 -6.93 -9.82
CA TYR A 5 15.89 -6.12 -9.13
C TYR A 5 16.11 -4.59 -9.30
N PHE A 6 17.34 -4.13 -9.10
CA PHE A 6 17.66 -2.70 -9.20
C PHE A 6 17.56 -2.12 -10.62
N ASN A 7 17.63 -2.94 -11.67
CA ASN A 7 17.48 -2.47 -13.04
C ASN A 7 15.99 -2.31 -13.46
N GLN A 8 15.06 -2.65 -12.58
CA GLN A 8 13.62 -2.49 -12.80
C GLN A 8 13.10 -1.17 -12.21
N ILE A 9 13.97 -0.40 -11.54
CA ILE A 9 13.60 0.87 -10.92
C ILE A 9 13.89 1.99 -11.92
N ASP A 10 12.86 2.64 -12.42
CA ASP A 10 13.00 3.94 -13.08
C ASP A 10 13.09 5.02 -11.99
N GLY A 11 14.33 5.31 -11.56
CA GLY A 11 14.58 6.29 -10.51
C GLY A 11 14.13 7.70 -10.89
N ALA A 12 14.18 8.05 -12.19
CA ALA A 12 13.76 9.36 -12.67
C ALA A 12 12.22 9.51 -12.60
N ALA A 13 11.49 8.50 -13.08
CA ALA A 13 10.03 8.47 -12.97
C ALA A 13 9.58 8.47 -11.52
N LEU A 14 10.30 7.74 -10.64
CA LEU A 14 10.00 7.69 -9.22
C LEU A 14 10.23 9.04 -8.54
N ALA A 15 11.35 9.71 -8.79
CA ALA A 15 11.64 11.04 -8.26
C ALA A 15 10.63 12.09 -8.74
N ALA A 16 10.19 12.00 -9.99
CA ALA A 16 9.16 12.89 -10.53
C ALA A 16 7.78 12.66 -9.87
N ALA A 17 7.43 11.38 -9.62
CA ALA A 17 6.15 11.04 -8.98
C ALA A 17 6.14 11.34 -7.47
N TYR A 18 7.31 11.26 -6.84
CA TYR A 18 7.51 11.40 -5.40
C TYR A 18 8.75 12.26 -5.12
N PRO A 19 8.67 13.58 -5.30
CA PRO A 19 9.79 14.48 -5.10
C PRO A 19 10.27 14.45 -3.64
N LEU A 20 11.58 14.60 -3.45
CA LEU A 20 12.25 14.61 -2.15
C LEU A 20 13.12 15.86 -1.99
N GLY A 21 13.52 16.16 -0.76
CA GLY A 21 14.41 17.30 -0.47
C GLY A 21 13.83 18.63 -0.92
N ASP A 22 14.64 19.42 -1.63
CA ASP A 22 14.26 20.76 -2.08
C ASP A 22 13.11 20.71 -3.11
N ASP A 23 13.07 19.70 -3.99
CA ASP A 23 11.98 19.53 -4.95
C ASP A 23 10.64 19.30 -4.23
N PHE A 24 10.65 18.59 -3.10
CA PHE A 24 9.46 18.46 -2.26
C PHE A 24 9.12 19.79 -1.56
N THR A 25 10.08 20.42 -0.91
CA THR A 25 9.84 21.63 -0.10
C THR A 25 9.42 22.82 -0.93
N GLU A 26 9.99 23.00 -2.13
CA GLU A 26 9.67 24.09 -3.05
C GLU A 26 8.44 23.80 -3.92
N GLY A 27 8.14 22.53 -4.14
CA GLY A 27 6.99 22.06 -4.91
C GLY A 27 5.81 21.65 -4.02
N VAL A 28 5.69 20.37 -3.75
CA VAL A 28 4.53 19.77 -3.04
C VAL A 28 4.37 20.35 -1.63
N GLY A 29 5.47 20.70 -0.95
CA GLY A 29 5.43 21.29 0.39
C GLY A 29 4.83 22.69 0.46
N ARG A 30 4.70 23.38 -0.70
CA ARG A 30 4.14 24.76 -0.81
C ARG A 30 2.82 24.86 -1.54
N ILE A 31 2.24 23.73 -1.97
CA ILE A 31 0.92 23.78 -2.62
C ILE A 31 -0.15 24.28 -1.67
N SER A 32 -1.21 24.84 -2.23
CA SER A 32 -2.36 25.27 -1.43
C SER A 32 -3.05 24.07 -0.75
N ARG A 33 -3.81 24.36 0.30
CA ARG A 33 -4.58 23.34 1.01
C ARG A 33 -5.55 22.59 0.08
N ASP A 34 -6.17 23.33 -0.84
CA ASP A 34 -7.10 22.75 -1.82
C ASP A 34 -6.37 21.84 -2.82
N ALA A 35 -5.20 22.26 -3.30
CA ALA A 35 -4.38 21.42 -4.18
C ALA A 35 -3.86 20.17 -3.47
N LEU A 36 -3.47 20.28 -2.18
CA LEU A 36 -3.10 19.14 -1.37
C LEU A 36 -4.28 18.17 -1.20
N ARG A 37 -5.47 18.71 -0.88
CA ARG A 37 -6.69 17.89 -0.75
C ARG A 37 -7.00 17.15 -2.06
N ALA A 38 -6.92 17.83 -3.20
CA ALA A 38 -7.15 17.22 -4.50
C ALA A 38 -6.16 16.09 -4.80
N LEU A 39 -4.87 16.28 -4.48
CA LEU A 39 -3.83 15.26 -4.62
C LEU A 39 -4.09 14.04 -3.70
N GLN A 40 -4.46 14.30 -2.45
CA GLN A 40 -4.80 13.24 -1.49
C GLN A 40 -6.03 12.46 -1.95
N GLU A 41 -7.04 13.15 -2.46
CA GLU A 41 -8.27 12.57 -3.00
C GLU A 41 -7.99 11.62 -4.17
N GLU A 42 -7.17 12.05 -5.13
CA GLU A 42 -6.75 11.23 -6.27
C GLU A 42 -6.01 9.97 -5.81
N ARG A 43 -5.03 10.15 -4.92
CA ARG A 43 -4.24 9.03 -4.39
C ARG A 43 -5.08 8.06 -3.58
N PHE A 44 -5.99 8.57 -2.76
CA PHE A 44 -6.91 7.76 -1.96
C PHE A 44 -7.80 6.88 -2.84
N ARG A 45 -8.41 7.44 -3.88
CA ARG A 45 -9.22 6.66 -4.83
C ARG A 45 -8.43 5.54 -5.50
N ARG A 46 -7.18 5.78 -5.86
CA ARG A 46 -6.31 4.74 -6.43
C ARG A 46 -6.03 3.62 -5.43
N ILE A 47 -5.77 3.97 -4.17
CA ILE A 47 -5.54 2.99 -3.11
C ILE A 47 -6.80 2.16 -2.86
N VAL A 48 -7.97 2.79 -2.77
CA VAL A 48 -9.26 2.09 -2.59
C VAL A 48 -9.53 1.14 -3.76
N ALA A 49 -9.35 1.61 -5.00
CA ALA A 49 -9.52 0.77 -6.19
C ALA A 49 -8.55 -0.42 -6.20
N ARG A 50 -7.32 -0.22 -5.73
CA ARG A 50 -6.33 -1.29 -5.58
C ARG A 50 -6.71 -2.26 -4.48
N ALA A 51 -7.16 -1.77 -3.32
CA ALA A 51 -7.57 -2.60 -2.19
C ALA A 51 -8.70 -3.56 -2.57
N TRP A 52 -9.66 -3.10 -3.37
CA TRP A 52 -10.73 -3.95 -3.90
C TRP A 52 -10.26 -5.09 -4.81
N GLN A 53 -9.01 -5.10 -5.27
CA GLN A 53 -8.42 -6.22 -6.03
C GLN A 53 -7.73 -7.25 -5.13
N ILE A 54 -7.64 -6.98 -3.83
CA ILE A 54 -6.91 -7.81 -2.86
C ILE A 54 -7.91 -8.62 -2.03
N PRO A 55 -7.83 -9.95 -2.01
CA PRO A 55 -8.81 -10.82 -1.35
C PRO A 55 -9.05 -10.49 0.13
N PHE A 56 -8.01 -10.14 0.86
CA PHE A 56 -8.11 -9.74 2.26
C PHE A 56 -9.09 -8.57 2.46
N TYR A 57 -8.92 -7.50 1.68
CA TYR A 57 -9.79 -6.32 1.81
C TYR A 57 -11.20 -6.58 1.27
N GLN A 58 -11.34 -7.39 0.22
CA GLN A 58 -12.65 -7.80 -0.27
C GLN A 58 -13.48 -8.49 0.83
N ARG A 59 -12.85 -9.40 1.57
CA ARG A 59 -13.53 -10.08 2.69
C ARG A 59 -13.82 -9.14 3.84
N LEU A 60 -12.83 -8.34 4.25
CA LEU A 60 -12.96 -7.43 5.37
C LEU A 60 -14.05 -6.39 5.13
N TRP A 61 -14.00 -5.73 3.98
CA TRP A 61 -14.93 -4.68 3.62
C TRP A 61 -16.32 -5.23 3.28
N GLY A 62 -16.38 -6.37 2.60
CA GLY A 62 -17.65 -7.06 2.33
C GLY A 62 -18.36 -7.53 3.61
N ALA A 63 -17.62 -8.03 4.61
CA ALA A 63 -18.18 -8.37 5.91
C ALA A 63 -18.75 -7.15 6.66
N ALA A 64 -18.21 -5.97 6.41
CA ALA A 64 -18.74 -4.69 6.91
C ALA A 64 -19.91 -4.14 6.04
N GLY A 65 -20.33 -4.87 5.01
CA GLY A 65 -21.44 -4.47 4.14
C GLY A 65 -21.06 -3.47 3.04
N LEU A 66 -19.76 -3.23 2.83
CA LEU A 66 -19.29 -2.34 1.77
C LEU A 66 -19.21 -3.06 0.43
N ALA A 67 -19.51 -2.33 -0.64
CA ALA A 67 -19.38 -2.75 -2.02
C ALA A 67 -18.44 -1.80 -2.79
N PRO A 68 -17.87 -2.23 -3.94
CA PRO A 68 -17.14 -1.34 -4.83
C PRO A 68 -17.97 -0.11 -5.21
N GLY A 69 -17.43 1.08 -4.95
CA GLY A 69 -18.13 2.36 -5.19
C GLY A 69 -18.65 3.05 -3.94
N ASP A 70 -18.80 2.36 -2.82
CA ASP A 70 -19.29 2.96 -1.57
C ASP A 70 -18.27 3.92 -0.93
N ILE A 71 -17.00 3.75 -1.26
CA ILE A 71 -15.90 4.62 -0.85
C ILE A 71 -15.48 5.42 -2.07
N ALA A 72 -16.09 6.58 -2.25
CA ALA A 72 -15.88 7.43 -3.42
C ALA A 72 -14.76 8.47 -3.24
N GLY A 73 -14.39 8.77 -2.00
CA GLY A 73 -13.37 9.77 -1.69
C GLY A 73 -13.00 9.81 -0.22
N LEU A 74 -12.16 10.78 0.14
CA LEU A 74 -11.64 10.93 1.51
C LEU A 74 -12.72 11.17 2.56
N ASP A 75 -13.86 11.72 2.17
CA ASP A 75 -14.96 11.95 3.10
C ASP A 75 -15.64 10.64 3.56
N ASP A 76 -15.36 9.55 2.83
CA ASP A 76 -15.85 8.22 3.15
C ASP A 76 -14.86 7.38 3.97
N ILE A 77 -13.72 7.95 4.38
CA ILE A 77 -12.64 7.19 5.04
C ILE A 77 -13.11 6.50 6.33
N GLU A 78 -14.07 7.11 7.03
CA GLU A 78 -14.64 6.56 8.27
C GLU A 78 -15.49 5.30 8.04
N LYS A 79 -15.92 5.03 6.80
CA LYS A 79 -16.64 3.81 6.44
C LYS A 79 -15.71 2.60 6.39
N ILE A 80 -14.40 2.81 6.21
CA ILE A 80 -13.43 1.73 6.08
C ILE A 80 -13.25 1.04 7.42
N PRO A 81 -13.53 -0.28 7.53
CA PRO A 81 -13.32 -1.00 8.77
C PRO A 81 -11.83 -1.08 9.09
N VAL A 82 -11.50 -0.88 10.35
CA VAL A 82 -10.14 -1.09 10.84
C VAL A 82 -9.86 -2.59 10.99
N PHE A 83 -8.59 -2.96 10.87
CA PHE A 83 -8.10 -4.30 11.14
C PHE A 83 -6.84 -4.23 12.01
N ASP A 84 -6.50 -5.30 12.66
CA ASP A 84 -5.35 -5.37 13.54
C ASP A 84 -4.35 -6.47 13.12
N LYS A 85 -3.34 -6.67 13.96
CA LYS A 85 -2.33 -7.71 13.71
C LYS A 85 -2.91 -9.12 13.72
N ALA A 86 -3.97 -9.37 14.50
CA ALA A 86 -4.60 -10.68 14.57
C ALA A 86 -5.26 -11.04 13.23
N ASP A 87 -5.90 -10.07 12.58
CA ASP A 87 -6.49 -10.24 11.25
C ASP A 87 -5.43 -10.60 10.20
N LEU A 88 -4.26 -9.93 10.24
CA LEU A 88 -3.15 -10.23 9.35
C LEU A 88 -2.57 -11.62 9.62
N MET A 89 -2.44 -12.02 10.88
CA MET A 89 -1.95 -13.36 11.24
C MET A 89 -2.92 -14.45 10.81
N ALA A 90 -4.22 -14.22 10.97
CA ALA A 90 -5.25 -15.14 10.45
C ALA A 90 -5.19 -15.26 8.92
N SER A 91 -4.92 -14.17 8.22
CA SER A 91 -4.69 -14.20 6.76
C SER A 91 -3.47 -15.05 6.40
N ILE A 92 -2.34 -14.91 7.11
CA ILE A 92 -1.13 -15.71 6.87
C ILE A 92 -1.40 -17.19 7.15
N GLU A 93 -2.13 -17.51 8.21
CA GLU A 93 -2.48 -18.90 8.57
C GLU A 93 -3.38 -19.54 7.51
N ALA A 94 -4.33 -18.78 6.97
CA ALA A 94 -5.25 -19.25 5.94
C ALA A 94 -4.62 -19.37 4.55
N ALA A 95 -3.60 -18.55 4.24
CA ALA A 95 -2.90 -18.52 2.95
C ALA A 95 -1.37 -18.41 3.14
N PRO A 96 -0.71 -19.48 3.66
CA PRO A 96 0.72 -19.44 3.90
C PRO A 96 1.53 -19.42 2.60
N PRO A 97 2.76 -18.88 2.60
CA PRO A 97 3.45 -18.32 3.77
C PRO A 97 3.19 -16.83 4.02
N LEU A 98 2.51 -16.14 3.15
CA LEU A 98 2.49 -14.67 3.10
C LEU A 98 1.13 -14.06 3.42
N GLY A 99 0.07 -14.84 3.50
CA GLY A 99 -1.28 -14.32 3.58
C GLY A 99 -1.80 -13.83 2.21
N ASP A 100 -2.95 -13.19 2.20
CA ASP A 100 -3.60 -12.69 0.98
C ASP A 100 -3.86 -11.17 1.02
N PHE A 101 -3.18 -10.45 1.93
CA PHE A 101 -3.32 -9.00 2.10
C PHE A 101 -2.34 -8.16 1.28
N HIS A 102 -1.35 -8.78 0.64
CA HIS A 102 -0.22 -8.10 -0.02
C HIS A 102 -0.51 -7.64 -1.45
N GLY A 103 -1.49 -8.23 -2.13
CA GLY A 103 -1.84 -7.84 -3.50
C GLY A 103 -0.78 -8.09 -4.57
N ILE A 104 0.23 -8.94 -4.31
CA ILE A 104 1.30 -9.28 -5.27
C ILE A 104 0.73 -9.99 -6.49
N GLU A 105 -0.28 -10.82 -6.30
CA GLU A 105 -0.90 -11.61 -7.37
C GLU A 105 -1.56 -10.73 -8.44
N SER A 106 -2.01 -9.54 -8.07
CA SER A 106 -2.59 -8.58 -9.01
C SER A 106 -1.55 -7.68 -9.69
N ALA A 107 -0.25 -7.88 -9.42
CA ALA A 107 0.86 -7.18 -10.07
C ALA A 107 2.06 -8.14 -10.25
N PRO A 108 1.93 -9.19 -11.07
CA PRO A 108 2.92 -10.25 -11.20
C PRO A 108 4.27 -9.78 -11.78
N GLU A 109 4.30 -8.62 -12.43
CA GLU A 109 5.51 -7.99 -12.94
C GLU A 109 6.34 -7.32 -11.84
N VAL A 110 5.74 -7.02 -10.70
CA VAL A 110 6.40 -6.37 -9.56
C VAL A 110 7.02 -7.42 -8.65
N ARG A 111 8.30 -7.27 -8.36
CA ARG A 111 9.01 -8.14 -7.42
C ARG A 111 9.05 -7.48 -6.04
N PRO A 112 8.30 -8.00 -5.06
CA PRO A 112 8.32 -7.47 -3.72
C PRO A 112 9.62 -7.83 -3.01
N ILE A 113 9.99 -6.99 -2.05
CA ILE A 113 10.95 -7.33 -1.00
C ILE A 113 10.15 -7.68 0.24
N VAL A 114 10.48 -8.81 0.86
CA VAL A 114 9.87 -9.24 2.11
C VAL A 114 10.74 -8.78 3.26
N HIS A 115 10.16 -8.02 4.17
CA HIS A 115 10.77 -7.65 5.43
C HIS A 115 10.01 -8.28 6.58
N THR A 116 10.75 -8.71 7.60
CA THR A 116 10.17 -9.23 8.83
C THR A 116 10.54 -8.31 9.99
N THR A 117 9.59 -8.05 10.87
CA THR A 117 9.86 -7.34 12.12
C THR A 117 9.88 -8.34 13.28
N SER A 118 10.87 -8.21 14.18
CA SER A 118 10.86 -8.95 15.43
C SER A 118 9.79 -8.33 16.33
N GLY A 119 8.74 -9.07 16.64
CA GLY A 119 7.75 -8.63 17.62
C GLY A 119 8.36 -8.58 19.02
N THR A 120 8.11 -7.51 19.78
CA THR A 120 8.55 -7.35 21.16
C THR A 120 7.88 -8.33 22.14
N THR A 121 6.86 -9.06 21.69
CA THR A 121 6.03 -9.95 22.54
C THR A 121 6.23 -11.43 22.24
N GLY A 122 7.28 -11.82 21.49
CA GLY A 122 7.51 -13.22 21.13
C GLY A 122 6.48 -13.82 20.16
N ALA A 123 5.51 -13.04 19.73
CA ALA A 123 4.53 -13.45 18.70
C ALA A 123 5.19 -13.53 17.31
N PRO A 124 4.64 -14.33 16.39
CA PRO A 124 5.14 -14.45 15.02
C PRO A 124 5.38 -13.09 14.37
N GLN A 125 6.42 -13.03 13.56
CA GLN A 125 6.84 -11.83 12.88
C GLN A 125 5.77 -11.36 11.88
N THR A 126 5.51 -10.07 11.86
CA THR A 126 4.66 -9.47 10.84
C THR A 126 5.48 -9.32 9.57
N LEU A 127 5.00 -9.86 8.46
CA LEU A 127 5.61 -9.68 7.15
C LEU A 127 5.17 -8.33 6.58
N ILE A 128 6.15 -7.55 6.14
CA ILE A 128 5.91 -6.28 5.44
C ILE A 128 6.36 -6.48 4.00
N PHE A 129 5.46 -6.20 3.07
CA PHE A 129 5.74 -6.26 1.64
C PHE A 129 5.94 -4.85 1.13
N LEU A 130 7.14 -4.60 0.62
CA LEU A 130 7.47 -3.36 -0.05
C LEU A 130 7.58 -3.63 -1.55
N ILE A 131 6.86 -2.88 -2.33
CA ILE A 131 7.11 -2.80 -3.77
C ILE A 131 8.36 -1.96 -4.00
N VAL A 132 8.90 -2.02 -5.22
CA VAL A 132 10.11 -1.29 -5.62
C VAL A 132 10.04 0.21 -5.25
N GLY A 133 8.89 0.84 -5.45
CA GLY A 133 8.66 2.24 -5.10
C GLY A 133 8.81 2.51 -3.61
N ASP A 134 8.22 1.67 -2.76
CA ASP A 134 8.24 1.85 -1.32
C ASP A 134 9.66 1.70 -0.75
N HIS A 135 10.45 0.76 -1.28
CA HIS A 135 11.82 0.55 -0.82
C HIS A 135 12.72 1.78 -1.00
N SER A 136 12.46 2.61 -2.01
CA SER A 136 13.24 3.82 -2.26
C SER A 136 13.08 4.89 -1.17
N TYR A 137 11.99 4.86 -0.41
CA TYR A 137 11.70 5.79 0.68
C TYR A 137 12.40 5.46 2.00
N PHE A 138 12.91 4.23 2.16
CA PHE A 138 13.54 3.79 3.39
C PHE A 138 15.07 3.85 3.35
N LYS A 139 15.65 4.48 2.34
CA LYS A 139 17.07 4.79 2.25
C LYS A 139 17.33 6.23 2.64
#